data_bddedda76ae149069773d49a545ffcfa
#
_entry.id   bddedda76ae149069773d49a545ffcfa
#
_cell.length_a   1.000
_cell.length_b   1.000
_cell.length_c   1.000
_cell.angle_alpha   90.00
_cell.angle_beta   90.00
_cell.angle_gamma   90.00
#
_symmetry.space_group_name_H-M   'P 1'
#
loop_
_entity.id
_entity.type
_entity.pdbx_description
1 polymer ?
#
loop_
_entity_poly.entity_id
_entity_poly.type
_entity_poly.pdbx_seq_one_letter_code
_entity_poly.pdbx_strand_id
1 'polypeptide(L)'
;MKIQIDTLAYTNRLRWLPPEQKLLFATALLIITAFAHPQVQVLIFFWMSIWTVIYAGIPAKSYLKLVYVATLFWLTSLPALAINGIEVSHLDFVQHDSIIGLTFGSYYVYISHKGIEQGLTILTRAIASLSCLYFVMLTIPFSELLQTLRRIGIPVLITELLLLMYRFIFVLLNTTAELWTAQQSRGGYRTFSTGMKSLALLIGQLV
;
A
#
# COMPACT_ATOMS: atom_id res chain seq x y z
N MET A 1 -0.75 5.83 -19.58
CA MET A 1 -0.57 6.14 -18.14
C MET A 1 0.88 5.79 -17.77
N LYS A 2 1.77 6.77 -17.59
CA LYS A 2 3.16 6.47 -17.23
C LYS A 2 3.15 5.95 -15.79
N ILE A 3 3.70 4.78 -15.55
CA ILE A 3 3.89 4.24 -14.21
C ILE A 3 5.00 5.07 -13.56
N GLN A 4 4.61 6.16 -12.91
CA GLN A 4 5.52 7.14 -12.30
C GLN A 4 6.44 6.51 -11.24
N ILE A 5 5.97 5.43 -10.58
CA ILE A 5 6.68 4.76 -9.50
C ILE A 5 7.96 4.11 -10.00
N ASP A 6 7.86 3.38 -11.11
CA ASP A 6 9.02 2.68 -11.69
C ASP A 6 10.06 3.66 -12.23
N THR A 7 9.62 4.76 -12.88
CA THR A 7 10.52 5.83 -13.31
C THR A 7 11.29 6.47 -12.14
N LEU A 8 10.67 6.62 -10.97
CA LEU A 8 11.30 7.16 -9.77
C LEU A 8 12.39 6.20 -9.23
N ALA A 9 12.16 4.90 -9.30
CA ALA A 9 13.16 3.90 -8.89
C ALA A 9 14.42 3.94 -9.76
N TYR A 10 14.32 4.31 -11.04
CA TYR A 10 15.47 4.45 -11.94
C TYR A 10 16.18 5.80 -11.84
N THR A 11 15.51 6.86 -11.39
CA THR A 11 16.02 8.24 -11.38
C THR A 11 16.44 8.74 -10.00
N ASN A 12 16.36 7.91 -8.96
CA ASN A 12 16.70 8.32 -7.60
C ASN A 12 18.20 8.54 -7.38
N ARG A 13 18.55 9.39 -6.42
CA ARG A 13 19.95 9.71 -6.06
C ARG A 13 20.71 8.56 -5.42
N LEU A 14 19.99 7.64 -4.77
CA LEU A 14 20.58 6.47 -4.11
C LEU A 14 20.85 5.29 -5.06
N ARG A 15 20.72 5.48 -6.38
CA ARG A 15 20.92 4.41 -7.36
C ARG A 15 22.30 3.75 -7.28
N TRP A 16 23.31 4.50 -6.87
CA TRP A 16 24.69 4.02 -6.76
C TRP A 16 24.92 3.06 -5.56
N LEU A 17 24.04 3.04 -4.58
CA LEU A 17 24.13 2.09 -3.48
C LEU A 17 23.66 0.70 -3.91
N PRO A 18 24.36 -0.37 -3.48
CA PRO A 18 23.97 -1.75 -3.77
C PRO A 18 22.54 -2.03 -3.31
N PRO A 19 21.70 -2.69 -4.16
CA PRO A 19 20.31 -2.97 -3.82
C PRO A 19 20.16 -3.86 -2.59
N GLU A 20 21.16 -4.74 -2.34
CA GLU A 20 21.22 -5.62 -1.17
C GLU A 20 21.26 -4.85 0.15
N GLN A 21 22.07 -3.78 0.23
CA GLN A 21 22.20 -2.95 1.43
C GLN A 21 20.90 -2.20 1.72
N LYS A 22 20.25 -1.65 0.68
CA LYS A 22 18.96 -0.96 0.82
C LYS A 22 17.88 -1.93 1.30
N LEU A 23 17.85 -3.12 0.71
CA LEU A 23 16.88 -4.15 1.08
C LEU A 23 17.10 -4.61 2.52
N LEU A 24 18.33 -4.89 2.90
CA LEU A 24 18.70 -5.30 4.26
C LEU A 24 18.33 -4.21 5.27
N PHE A 25 18.67 -2.95 4.98
CA PHE A 25 18.33 -1.81 5.84
C PHE A 25 16.82 -1.68 6.04
N ALA A 26 16.04 -1.69 4.95
CA ALA A 26 14.59 -1.58 5.03
C ALA A 26 13.94 -2.78 5.74
N THR A 27 14.43 -3.99 5.49
CA THR A 27 13.94 -5.22 6.13
C THR A 27 14.24 -5.23 7.62
N ALA A 28 15.45 -4.82 8.03
CA ALA A 28 15.82 -4.71 9.44
C ALA A 28 14.90 -3.72 10.18
N LEU A 29 14.66 -2.54 9.60
CA LEU A 29 13.74 -1.55 10.18
C LEU A 29 12.29 -2.06 10.20
N LEU A 30 11.87 -2.80 9.20
CA LEU A 30 10.53 -3.40 9.16
C LEU A 30 10.36 -4.44 10.28
N ILE A 31 11.37 -5.27 10.53
CA ILE A 31 11.35 -6.23 11.64
C ILE A 31 11.30 -5.49 12.99
N ILE A 32 12.12 -4.45 13.17
CA ILE A 32 12.11 -3.62 14.38
C ILE A 32 10.72 -3.01 14.57
N THR A 33 10.11 -2.47 13.52
CA THR A 33 8.77 -1.86 13.55
C THR A 33 7.70 -2.85 14.02
N ALA A 34 7.81 -4.13 13.66
CA ALA A 34 6.83 -5.15 14.04
C ALA A 34 6.77 -5.39 15.56
N PHE A 35 7.91 -5.26 16.26
CA PHE A 35 8.03 -5.52 17.70
C PHE A 35 8.16 -4.24 18.56
N ALA A 36 8.36 -3.08 17.94
CA ALA A 36 8.60 -1.83 18.63
C ALA A 36 7.33 -1.22 19.25
N HIS A 37 7.51 -0.42 20.30
CA HIS A 37 6.46 0.43 20.86
C HIS A 37 6.01 1.52 19.88
N PRO A 38 4.76 2.04 19.98
CA PRO A 38 4.23 3.06 19.06
C PRO A 38 5.10 4.30 18.91
N GLN A 39 5.78 4.73 19.96
CA GLN A 39 6.71 5.88 19.95
C GLN A 39 7.90 5.64 18.99
N VAL A 40 8.47 4.43 19.03
CA VAL A 40 9.59 4.05 18.16
C VAL A 40 9.10 3.90 16.70
N GLN A 41 7.89 3.42 16.49
CA GLN A 41 7.29 3.30 15.16
C GLN A 41 7.14 4.67 14.49
N VAL A 42 6.69 5.69 15.25
CA VAL A 42 6.61 7.07 14.76
C VAL A 42 7.99 7.62 14.39
N LEU A 43 9.00 7.34 15.21
CA LEU A 43 10.38 7.76 14.93
C LEU A 43 10.92 7.10 13.66
N ILE A 44 10.67 5.81 13.46
CA ILE A 44 11.05 5.06 12.24
C ILE A 44 10.35 5.66 11.02
N PHE A 45 9.07 6.01 11.13
CA PHE A 45 8.33 6.66 10.04
C PHE A 45 9.01 7.96 9.60
N PHE A 46 9.32 8.87 10.54
CA PHE A 46 10.00 10.12 10.21
C PHE A 46 11.40 9.88 9.64
N TRP A 47 12.16 8.96 10.21
CA TRP A 47 13.48 8.57 9.74
C TRP A 47 13.44 8.08 8.28
N MET A 48 12.55 7.13 7.97
CA MET A 48 12.39 6.60 6.62
C MET A 48 11.85 7.64 5.64
N SER A 49 10.99 8.55 6.10
CA SER A 49 10.51 9.66 5.28
C SER A 49 11.63 10.60 4.88
N ILE A 50 12.56 10.91 5.79
CA ILE A 50 13.75 11.71 5.51
C ILE A 50 14.64 11.01 4.47
N TRP A 51 14.90 9.72 4.65
CA TRP A 51 15.70 8.94 3.70
C TRP A 51 15.06 8.89 2.31
N THR A 52 13.74 8.73 2.24
CA THR A 52 13.01 8.62 0.98
C THR A 52 12.92 9.96 0.25
N VAL A 53 12.61 11.05 0.96
CA VAL A 53 12.38 12.36 0.34
C VAL A 53 13.69 13.11 0.12
N ILE A 54 14.55 13.21 1.14
CA ILE A 54 15.76 14.04 1.09
C ILE A 54 16.92 13.28 0.43
N TYR A 55 17.26 12.09 0.93
CA TYR A 55 18.43 11.35 0.42
C TYR A 55 18.17 10.68 -0.93
N ALA A 56 17.01 10.04 -1.13
CA ALA A 56 16.66 9.45 -2.42
C ALA A 56 16.23 10.51 -3.45
N GLY A 57 15.85 11.73 -3.01
CA GLY A 57 15.43 12.81 -3.91
C GLY A 57 14.06 12.58 -4.56
N ILE A 58 13.20 11.80 -3.92
CA ILE A 58 11.86 11.51 -4.41
C ILE A 58 10.94 12.70 -4.12
N PRO A 59 10.12 13.16 -5.09
CA PRO A 59 9.24 14.30 -4.88
C PRO A 59 8.27 14.02 -3.74
N ALA A 60 8.27 14.89 -2.72
CA ALA A 60 7.46 14.77 -1.52
C ALA A 60 5.96 14.58 -1.84
N LYS A 61 5.47 15.20 -2.93
CA LYS A 61 4.08 15.04 -3.38
C LYS A 61 3.71 13.59 -3.69
N SER A 62 4.62 12.85 -4.34
CA SER A 62 4.38 11.44 -4.68
C SER A 62 4.41 10.55 -3.45
N TYR A 63 5.36 10.78 -2.54
CA TYR A 63 5.45 10.05 -1.27
C TYR A 63 4.25 10.32 -0.36
N LEU A 64 3.91 11.59 -0.14
CA LEU A 64 2.76 11.99 0.68
C LEU A 64 1.43 11.47 0.12
N LYS A 65 1.28 11.41 -1.21
CA LYS A 65 0.09 10.82 -1.84
C LYS A 65 -0.08 9.34 -1.46
N LEU A 66 1.02 8.59 -1.44
CA LEU A 66 0.99 7.17 -1.05
C LEU A 66 0.65 7.01 0.45
N VAL A 67 1.27 7.81 1.31
CA VAL A 67 0.98 7.81 2.76
C VAL A 67 -0.47 8.23 3.01
N TYR A 68 -0.97 9.25 2.29
CA TYR A 68 -2.35 9.72 2.41
C TYR A 68 -3.37 8.64 2.08
N VAL A 69 -3.17 7.88 0.99
CA VAL A 69 -4.05 6.77 0.61
C VAL A 69 -4.12 5.71 1.72
N ALA A 70 -2.97 5.36 2.30
CA ALA A 70 -2.90 4.41 3.41
C ALA A 70 -3.62 4.93 4.66
N THR A 71 -3.43 6.22 4.99
CA THR A 71 -4.09 6.86 6.14
C THR A 71 -5.61 6.95 5.93
N LEU A 72 -6.04 7.26 4.71
CA LEU A 72 -7.46 7.30 4.36
C LEU A 72 -8.13 5.91 4.52
N PHE A 73 -7.45 4.87 4.06
CA PHE A 73 -7.92 3.49 4.24
C PHE A 73 -8.07 3.12 5.72
N TRP A 74 -7.08 3.49 6.56
CA TRP A 74 -7.17 3.30 8.00
C TRP A 74 -8.35 4.08 8.61
N LEU A 75 -8.56 5.33 8.20
CA LEU A 75 -9.67 6.16 8.70
C LEU A 75 -11.03 5.51 8.43
N THR A 76 -11.19 4.87 7.27
CA THR A 76 -12.43 4.14 6.94
C THR A 76 -12.59 2.85 7.73
N SER A 77 -11.51 2.24 8.22
CA SER A 77 -11.55 1.03 9.05
C SER A 77 -11.71 1.31 10.54
N LEU A 78 -11.45 2.54 10.99
CA LEU A 78 -11.52 2.93 12.40
C LEU A 78 -12.90 2.69 13.04
N PRO A 79 -14.05 2.97 12.40
CA PRO A 79 -15.35 2.65 12.97
C PRO A 79 -15.52 1.16 13.31
N ALA A 80 -14.98 0.26 12.48
CA ALA A 80 -15.05 -1.17 12.71
C ALA A 80 -14.25 -1.63 13.94
N LEU A 81 -13.19 -0.90 14.30
CA LEU A 81 -12.39 -1.17 15.50
C LEU A 81 -12.95 -0.51 16.77
N ALA A 82 -13.53 0.69 16.59
CA ALA A 82 -14.03 1.48 17.70
C ALA A 82 -15.42 1.04 18.17
N ILE A 83 -16.27 0.54 17.26
CA ILE A 83 -17.65 0.16 17.57
C ILE A 83 -17.68 -1.32 17.98
N ASN A 84 -18.03 -1.57 19.24
CA ASN A 84 -18.25 -2.90 19.78
C ASN A 84 -19.70 -3.06 20.21
N GLY A 85 -20.24 -4.27 20.05
CA GLY A 85 -21.59 -4.62 20.47
C GLY A 85 -21.57 -5.78 21.46
N ILE A 86 -22.25 -5.62 22.60
CA ILE A 86 -22.39 -6.68 23.62
C ILE A 86 -23.87 -6.80 24.00
N GLU A 87 -24.29 -8.01 24.41
CA GLU A 87 -25.61 -8.22 25.01
C GLU A 87 -25.76 -7.47 26.34
N VAL A 88 -26.93 -6.91 26.57
CA VAL A 88 -27.26 -6.09 27.74
C VAL A 88 -27.00 -6.84 29.06
N SER A 89 -27.00 -8.18 29.05
CA SER A 89 -26.71 -9.04 30.22
C SER A 89 -25.26 -8.90 30.76
N HIS A 90 -24.33 -8.34 30.01
CA HIS A 90 -22.92 -8.19 30.37
C HIS A 90 -22.47 -6.71 30.53
N LEU A 91 -23.39 -5.80 30.80
CA LEU A 91 -23.13 -4.37 30.93
C LEU A 91 -22.11 -4.01 32.01
N ASP A 92 -22.11 -4.76 33.15
CA ASP A 92 -21.23 -4.46 34.29
C ASP A 92 -19.74 -4.58 33.98
N PHE A 93 -19.35 -5.39 32.98
CA PHE A 93 -17.96 -5.55 32.55
C PHE A 93 -17.47 -4.43 31.66
N VAL A 94 -18.34 -3.61 31.08
CA VAL A 94 -18.01 -2.67 29.98
C VAL A 94 -18.19 -1.22 30.37
N GLN A 95 -18.83 -0.90 31.52
CA GLN A 95 -19.06 0.47 31.97
C GLN A 95 -17.78 1.31 32.08
N HIS A 96 -16.64 0.70 32.37
CA HIS A 96 -15.35 1.40 32.44
C HIS A 96 -14.69 1.70 31.08
N ASP A 97 -15.13 1.03 30.00
CA ASP A 97 -14.48 1.10 28.67
C ASP A 97 -15.33 1.85 27.64
N SER A 98 -16.59 2.18 27.97
CA SER A 98 -17.53 2.85 27.07
C SER A 98 -17.41 4.37 27.16
N ILE A 99 -17.12 5.04 26.04
CA ILE A 99 -17.14 6.51 25.93
C ILE A 99 -18.56 6.99 25.65
N ILE A 100 -19.22 6.39 24.68
CA ILE A 100 -20.61 6.68 24.29
C ILE A 100 -21.24 5.36 23.85
N GLY A 101 -22.43 5.04 24.35
CA GLY A 101 -23.17 3.83 23.97
C GLY A 101 -24.64 4.10 23.73
N LEU A 102 -25.23 3.35 22.82
CA LEU A 102 -26.64 3.37 22.48
C LEU A 102 -27.19 1.95 22.61
N THR A 103 -28.29 1.79 23.33
CA THR A 103 -29.02 0.54 23.42
C THR A 103 -29.95 0.35 22.23
N PHE A 104 -29.75 -0.72 21.48
CA PHE A 104 -30.61 -1.14 20.39
C PHE A 104 -31.25 -2.51 20.73
N GLY A 105 -32.41 -2.48 21.38
CA GLY A 105 -33.10 -3.69 21.82
C GLY A 105 -32.29 -4.51 22.84
N SER A 106 -31.90 -5.74 22.50
CA SER A 106 -31.09 -6.61 23.36
C SER A 106 -29.58 -6.40 23.25
N TYR A 107 -29.11 -5.51 22.37
CA TYR A 107 -27.69 -5.23 22.15
C TYR A 107 -27.35 -3.79 22.59
N TYR A 108 -26.22 -3.69 23.30
CA TYR A 108 -25.60 -2.41 23.66
C TYR A 108 -24.42 -2.17 22.72
N VAL A 109 -24.53 -1.15 21.86
CA VAL A 109 -23.47 -0.72 20.93
C VAL A 109 -22.76 0.47 21.56
N TYR A 110 -21.46 0.35 21.75
CA TYR A 110 -20.65 1.39 22.40
C TYR A 110 -19.34 1.62 21.66
N ILE A 111 -18.79 2.83 21.85
CA ILE A 111 -17.46 3.18 21.39
C ILE A 111 -16.48 2.86 22.52
N SER A 112 -15.58 1.89 22.26
CA SER A 112 -14.59 1.42 23.21
C SER A 112 -13.37 2.33 23.22
N HIS A 113 -12.92 2.77 24.40
CA HIS A 113 -11.65 3.50 24.56
C HIS A 113 -10.44 2.63 24.13
N LYS A 114 -10.45 1.36 24.53
CA LYS A 114 -9.42 0.39 24.12
C LYS A 114 -9.41 0.17 22.60
N GLY A 115 -10.59 0.17 21.95
CA GLY A 115 -10.70 0.05 20.50
C GLY A 115 -10.01 1.21 19.77
N ILE A 116 -10.16 2.44 20.26
CA ILE A 116 -9.48 3.63 19.71
C ILE A 116 -7.97 3.55 19.93
N GLU A 117 -7.53 3.16 21.14
CA GLU A 117 -6.11 3.02 21.47
C GLU A 117 -5.43 1.94 20.61
N GLN A 118 -6.08 0.80 20.44
CA GLN A 118 -5.65 -0.24 19.52
C GLN A 118 -5.61 0.25 18.07
N GLY A 119 -6.63 1.00 17.64
CA GLY A 119 -6.66 1.61 16.32
C GLY A 119 -5.47 2.55 16.07
N LEU A 120 -5.12 3.39 17.03
CA LEU A 120 -3.94 4.26 16.96
C LEU A 120 -2.63 3.46 16.89
N THR A 121 -2.52 2.40 17.68
CA THR A 121 -1.34 1.52 17.65
C THR A 121 -1.20 0.82 16.31
N ILE A 122 -2.30 0.36 15.72
CA ILE A 122 -2.32 -0.23 14.39
C ILE A 122 -1.93 0.81 13.32
N LEU A 123 -2.42 2.05 13.45
CA LEU A 123 -2.06 3.14 12.54
C LEU A 123 -0.54 3.40 12.53
N THR A 124 0.05 3.61 13.71
CA THR A 124 1.48 3.91 13.81
C THR A 124 2.32 2.78 13.22
N ARG A 125 1.95 1.53 13.52
CA ARG A 125 2.59 0.33 12.96
C ARG A 125 2.44 0.26 11.44
N ALA A 126 1.23 0.47 10.92
CA ALA A 126 0.95 0.41 9.48
C ALA A 126 1.72 1.49 8.71
N ILE A 127 1.70 2.74 9.18
CA ILE A 127 2.38 3.86 8.52
C ILE A 127 3.90 3.65 8.55
N ALA A 128 4.48 3.21 9.66
CA ALA A 128 5.89 2.94 9.77
C ALA A 128 6.34 1.77 8.86
N SER A 129 5.57 0.68 8.82
CA SER A 129 5.86 -0.46 7.93
C SER A 129 5.72 -0.07 6.46
N LEU A 130 4.68 0.69 6.10
CA LEU A 130 4.49 1.17 4.74
C LEU A 130 5.60 2.12 4.31
N SER A 131 6.13 2.97 5.20
CA SER A 131 7.26 3.85 4.87
C SER A 131 8.51 3.05 4.51
N CYS A 132 8.78 1.93 5.20
CA CYS A 132 9.87 1.02 4.85
C CYS A 132 9.65 0.36 3.48
N LEU A 133 8.42 -0.09 3.20
CA LEU A 133 8.08 -0.68 1.90
C LEU A 133 8.14 0.35 0.76
N TYR A 134 7.66 1.57 0.97
CA TYR A 134 7.76 2.65 -0.01
C TYR A 134 9.21 3.04 -0.29
N PHE A 135 10.09 3.03 0.71
CA PHE A 135 11.51 3.22 0.49
C PHE A 135 12.07 2.18 -0.47
N VAL A 136 11.81 0.88 -0.25
CA VAL A 136 12.25 -0.20 -1.16
C VAL A 136 11.68 -0.01 -2.56
N MET A 137 10.37 0.20 -2.66
CA MET A 137 9.65 0.31 -3.93
C MET A 137 10.10 1.52 -4.77
N LEU A 138 10.45 2.65 -4.12
CA LEU A 138 10.82 3.88 -4.81
C LEU A 138 12.33 4.00 -5.05
N THR A 139 13.17 3.18 -4.38
CA THR A 139 14.63 3.27 -4.50
C THR A 139 15.28 2.08 -5.20
N ILE A 140 14.60 0.94 -5.31
CA ILE A 140 15.13 -0.28 -5.93
C ILE A 140 14.28 -0.61 -7.16
N PRO A 141 14.85 -0.56 -8.40
CA PRO A 141 14.16 -1.05 -9.58
C PRO A 141 13.82 -2.55 -9.45
N PHE A 142 12.68 -2.94 -10.00
CA PHE A 142 12.20 -4.33 -9.89
C PHE A 142 13.20 -5.35 -10.44
N SER A 143 13.90 -5.02 -11.52
CA SER A 143 14.95 -5.88 -12.09
C SER A 143 16.13 -6.12 -11.15
N GLU A 144 16.55 -5.11 -10.39
CA GLU A 144 17.62 -5.22 -9.40
C GLU A 144 17.16 -5.99 -8.15
N LEU A 145 15.89 -5.81 -7.76
CA LEU A 145 15.25 -6.59 -6.70
C LEU A 145 15.30 -8.09 -7.03
N LEU A 146 14.92 -8.47 -8.26
CA LEU A 146 14.98 -9.87 -8.70
C LEU A 146 16.39 -10.44 -8.71
N GLN A 147 17.39 -9.65 -9.10
CA GLN A 147 18.79 -10.07 -9.04
C GLN A 147 19.25 -10.32 -7.60
N THR A 148 18.84 -9.47 -6.67
CA THR A 148 19.14 -9.63 -5.23
C THR A 148 18.47 -10.89 -4.68
N LEU A 149 17.20 -11.13 -5.02
CA LEU A 149 16.47 -12.34 -4.63
C LEU A 149 17.14 -13.61 -5.14
N ARG A 150 17.67 -13.58 -6.37
CA ARG A 150 18.44 -14.70 -6.95
C ARG A 150 19.72 -14.98 -6.15
N ARG A 151 20.41 -13.93 -5.68
CA ARG A 151 21.62 -14.08 -4.84
C ARG A 151 21.33 -14.66 -3.46
N ILE A 152 20.14 -14.41 -2.91
CA ILE A 152 19.69 -14.96 -1.62
C ILE A 152 19.30 -16.45 -1.74
N GLY A 153 19.23 -17.02 -2.97
CA GLY A 153 18.98 -18.44 -3.18
C GLY A 153 17.64 -18.78 -3.80
N ILE A 154 16.88 -17.81 -4.31
CA ILE A 154 15.66 -18.11 -5.05
C ILE A 154 16.02 -18.77 -6.39
N PRO A 155 15.33 -19.86 -6.78
CA PRO A 155 15.59 -20.56 -8.03
C PRO A 155 15.52 -19.64 -9.24
N VAL A 156 16.46 -19.84 -10.18
CA VAL A 156 16.57 -19.03 -11.41
C VAL A 156 15.27 -19.01 -12.20
N LEU A 157 14.59 -20.16 -12.28
CA LEU A 157 13.32 -20.31 -13.00
C LEU A 157 12.26 -19.32 -12.49
N ILE A 158 12.14 -19.14 -11.16
CA ILE A 158 11.16 -18.24 -10.55
C ILE A 158 11.51 -16.78 -10.89
N THR A 159 12.78 -16.40 -10.81
CA THR A 159 13.20 -15.03 -11.11
C THR A 159 13.04 -14.66 -12.59
N GLU A 160 13.28 -15.62 -13.48
CA GLU A 160 13.05 -15.44 -14.92
C GLU A 160 11.57 -15.31 -15.25
N LEU A 161 10.73 -16.13 -14.61
CA LEU A 161 9.27 -16.07 -14.79
C LEU A 161 8.72 -14.74 -14.27
N LEU A 162 9.18 -14.25 -13.12
CA LEU A 162 8.80 -12.93 -12.59
C LEU A 162 9.25 -11.79 -13.51
N LEU A 163 10.44 -11.88 -14.11
CA LEU A 163 10.93 -10.89 -15.07
C LEU A 163 10.07 -10.89 -16.35
N LEU A 164 9.69 -12.08 -16.82
CA LEU A 164 8.79 -12.24 -17.96
C LEU A 164 7.42 -11.62 -17.67
N MET A 165 6.84 -11.92 -16.49
CA MET A 165 5.57 -11.35 -16.06
C MET A 165 5.65 -9.81 -15.97
N TYR A 166 6.73 -9.28 -15.40
CA TYR A 166 6.95 -7.83 -15.33
C TYR A 166 6.98 -7.17 -16.71
N ARG A 167 7.72 -7.76 -17.66
CA ARG A 167 7.73 -7.30 -19.06
C ARG A 167 6.36 -7.38 -19.70
N PHE A 168 5.62 -8.45 -19.45
CA PHE A 168 4.29 -8.67 -20.01
C PHE A 168 3.27 -7.64 -19.52
N ILE A 169 3.36 -7.21 -18.24
CA ILE A 169 2.53 -6.14 -17.70
C ILE A 169 2.65 -4.85 -18.53
N PHE A 170 3.88 -4.44 -18.91
CA PHE A 170 4.07 -3.24 -19.73
C PHE A 170 3.53 -3.41 -21.15
N VAL A 171 3.69 -4.58 -21.74
CA VAL A 171 3.11 -4.88 -23.05
C VAL A 171 1.59 -4.77 -22.99
N LEU A 172 0.96 -5.41 -22.00
CA LEU A 172 -0.50 -5.33 -21.83
C LEU A 172 -0.98 -3.89 -21.60
N LEU A 173 -0.29 -3.11 -20.78
CA LEU A 173 -0.64 -1.71 -20.53
C LEU A 173 -0.57 -0.86 -21.80
N ASN A 174 0.47 -1.03 -22.61
CA ASN A 174 0.61 -0.31 -23.86
C ASN A 174 -0.48 -0.72 -24.86
N THR A 175 -0.68 -2.02 -25.05
CA THR A 175 -1.73 -2.54 -25.94
C THR A 175 -3.12 -2.08 -25.48
N THR A 176 -3.38 -2.11 -24.17
CA THR A 176 -4.65 -1.61 -23.61
C THR A 176 -4.84 -0.12 -23.90
N ALA A 177 -3.80 0.70 -23.76
CA ALA A 177 -3.85 2.13 -24.04
C ALA A 177 -4.12 2.41 -25.55
N GLU A 178 -3.51 1.65 -26.45
CA GLU A 178 -3.72 1.75 -27.88
C GLU A 178 -5.17 1.34 -28.27
N LEU A 179 -5.63 0.20 -27.76
CA LEU A 179 -7.00 -0.27 -27.98
C LEU A 179 -8.03 0.72 -27.41
N TRP A 180 -7.78 1.23 -26.21
CA TRP A 180 -8.64 2.26 -25.60
C TRP A 180 -8.76 3.50 -26.50
N THR A 181 -7.63 4.01 -26.97
CA THR A 181 -7.59 5.19 -27.86
C THR A 181 -8.31 4.91 -29.18
N ALA A 182 -8.11 3.73 -29.76
CA ALA A 182 -8.78 3.32 -31.00
C ALA A 182 -10.31 3.21 -30.82
N GLN A 183 -10.78 2.66 -29.70
CA GLN A 183 -12.21 2.59 -29.41
C GLN A 183 -12.82 3.96 -29.09
N GLN A 184 -12.08 4.82 -28.40
CA GLN A 184 -12.51 6.19 -28.11
C GLN A 184 -12.71 7.01 -29.40
N SER A 185 -11.80 6.90 -30.37
CA SER A 185 -11.93 7.57 -31.66
C SER A 185 -13.12 7.07 -32.48
N ARG A 186 -13.56 5.84 -32.28
CA ARG A 186 -14.77 5.26 -32.90
C ARG A 186 -16.05 5.56 -32.12
N GLY A 187 -16.00 6.38 -31.07
CA GLY A 187 -17.15 6.74 -30.24
C GLY A 187 -17.64 5.63 -29.31
N GLY A 188 -16.76 4.63 -29.02
CA GLY A 188 -17.11 3.46 -28.22
C GLY A 188 -17.54 3.75 -26.78
N TYR A 189 -17.25 4.94 -26.24
CA TYR A 189 -17.57 5.33 -24.85
C TYR A 189 -18.58 6.48 -24.75
N ARG A 190 -19.38 6.74 -25.82
CA ARG A 190 -20.36 7.85 -25.82
C ARG A 190 -21.59 7.57 -24.94
N THR A 191 -21.98 6.30 -24.79
CA THR A 191 -23.14 5.89 -23.98
C THR A 191 -22.70 4.77 -23.05
N PHE A 192 -23.33 4.62 -21.89
CA PHE A 192 -23.01 3.56 -20.93
C PHE A 192 -23.07 2.16 -21.57
N SER A 193 -24.11 1.87 -22.37
CA SER A 193 -24.25 0.58 -23.05
C SER A 193 -23.12 0.32 -24.06
N THR A 194 -22.75 1.33 -24.88
CA THR A 194 -21.64 1.20 -25.83
C THR A 194 -20.30 1.10 -25.11
N GLY A 195 -20.13 1.78 -23.98
CA GLY A 195 -18.95 1.71 -23.13
C GLY A 195 -18.73 0.31 -22.56
N MET A 196 -19.80 -0.34 -22.07
CA MET A 196 -19.72 -1.72 -21.56
C MET A 196 -19.36 -2.73 -22.65
N LYS A 197 -19.96 -2.57 -23.86
CA LYS A 197 -19.59 -3.42 -25.01
C LYS A 197 -18.13 -3.21 -25.43
N SER A 198 -17.66 -1.97 -25.46
CA SER A 198 -16.26 -1.64 -25.78
C SER A 198 -15.29 -2.22 -24.76
N LEU A 199 -15.63 -2.17 -23.47
CA LEU A 199 -14.81 -2.80 -22.42
C LEU A 199 -14.79 -4.34 -22.57
N ALA A 200 -15.92 -4.97 -22.85
CA ALA A 200 -16.00 -6.41 -23.07
C ALA A 200 -15.14 -6.84 -24.28
N LEU A 201 -15.20 -6.08 -25.38
CA LEU A 201 -14.36 -6.32 -26.56
C LEU A 201 -12.87 -6.12 -26.25
N LEU A 202 -12.52 -5.09 -25.46
CA LEU A 202 -11.14 -4.83 -25.06
C LEU A 202 -10.58 -5.99 -24.25
N ILE A 203 -11.34 -6.50 -23.28
CA ILE A 203 -10.94 -7.65 -22.47
C ILE A 203 -10.80 -8.90 -23.35
N GLY A 204 -11.75 -9.16 -24.24
CA GLY A 204 -11.70 -10.31 -25.15
C GLY A 204 -10.57 -10.25 -26.18
N GLN A 205 -9.99 -9.08 -26.47
CA GLN A 205 -8.83 -8.93 -27.34
C GLN A 205 -7.48 -9.05 -26.60
N LEU A 206 -7.50 -8.90 -25.26
CA LEU A 206 -6.29 -9.00 -24.42
C LEU A 206 -6.05 -10.41 -23.90
N VAL A 207 -7.07 -11.27 -23.89
CA VAL A 207 -7.01 -12.68 -23.51
C VAL A 207 -6.88 -13.55 -24.74
#